data_67f5d43049d655bb3ff2a94b11ab50e3
#
_entry.id   67f5d43049d655bb3ff2a94b11ab50e3
#
_cell.length_a   1.000
_cell.length_b   1.000
_cell.length_c   1.000
_cell.angle_alpha   90.00
_cell.angle_beta   90.00
_cell.angle_gamma   90.00
#
_symmetry.space_group_name_H-M   'P 1'
#
loop_
_entity.id
_entity.type
_entity.pdbx_description
1 polymer ?
#
loop_
_entity_poly.entity_id
_entity_poly.type
_entity_poly.pdbx_seq_one_letter_code
_entity_poly.pdbx_strand_id
1 'polypeptide(L)'
;MPLRLILDFSRIKAGIMLDRKTIERLGGWEGYRVERVVWPEGESRTVTIYLKPSARTMHCEHCGNRCRQVHETTTRRVRDLPLMALRVTLVVPRRRVWCEQCGGPHLERLSWLGRYQRVTDRLAEAVSQLLESSNILAVARFFQLGWHTVKALDKALLRRAIQEPDWSQIHYLAMDEFALHKGHRYATVVVDPIRRQVLWIGDGRSRETARAFFEQLPTGVAQQIRAVAIDMTTAYELEIQANCPNAEIVYDLFHVVAKYGREVIDRVRVDQANQLRTAHHALSPIRITDQG
;
A
#
# COMPACT_ATOMS: atom_id res chain seq x y z
N MET A 1 -12.82 15.83 18.40
CA MET A 1 -11.79 16.44 19.28
C MET A 1 -10.56 15.56 19.21
N PRO A 2 -9.40 16.01 18.70
CA PRO A 2 -8.18 15.21 18.74
C PRO A 2 -7.56 15.35 20.13
N LEU A 3 -7.38 14.23 20.83
CA LEU A 3 -6.57 14.15 22.03
C LEU A 3 -5.13 14.58 21.71
N ARG A 4 -4.80 15.83 21.95
CA ARG A 4 -3.42 16.29 22.09
C ARG A 4 -2.91 15.76 23.45
N LEU A 5 -2.30 14.60 23.46
CA LEU A 5 -1.36 14.24 24.51
C LEU A 5 -0.13 15.15 24.33
N ILE A 6 -0.19 16.33 24.97
CA ILE A 6 0.97 17.19 25.15
C ILE A 6 1.78 16.54 26.27
N LEU A 7 2.66 15.63 25.92
CA LEU A 7 3.74 15.24 26.81
C LEU A 7 4.69 16.44 26.90
N ASP A 8 4.61 17.15 28.01
CA ASP A 8 5.48 18.28 28.34
C ASP A 8 6.89 17.75 28.63
N PHE A 9 7.76 17.82 27.63
CA PHE A 9 9.15 17.39 27.69
C PHE A 9 10.09 18.41 28.36
N SER A 10 9.57 19.55 28.86
CA SER A 10 10.38 20.56 29.56
C SER A 10 10.97 20.05 30.88
N ARG A 11 10.51 18.90 31.38
CA ARG A 11 10.96 18.26 32.61
C ARG A 11 11.93 17.10 32.47
N ILE A 12 12.40 16.78 31.26
CA ILE A 12 13.52 15.84 31.11
C ILE A 12 14.82 16.60 31.43
N LYS A 13 14.96 16.97 32.69
CA LYS A 13 16.26 17.38 33.24
C LYS A 13 17.18 16.16 33.23
N ALA A 14 18.31 16.30 32.53
CA ALA A 14 19.62 15.68 32.75
C ALA A 14 19.64 14.51 33.73
N GLY A 15 19.24 13.30 33.31
CA GLY A 15 19.28 12.17 34.24
C GLY A 15 19.44 10.79 33.58
N ILE A 16 19.03 10.59 32.33
CA ILE A 16 19.23 9.32 31.64
C ILE A 16 19.74 9.60 30.23
N MET A 17 20.97 10.02 30.13
CA MET A 17 21.69 9.93 28.86
C MET A 17 22.01 8.44 28.66
N LEU A 18 21.33 7.82 27.71
CA LEU A 18 21.71 6.48 27.25
C LEU A 18 23.16 6.50 26.86
N ASP A 19 23.97 5.62 27.45
CA ASP A 19 25.36 5.51 27.09
C ASP A 19 25.54 5.00 25.64
N ARG A 20 26.70 5.24 25.10
CA ARG A 20 27.01 4.86 23.71
C ARG A 20 26.83 3.36 23.47
N LYS A 21 27.21 2.51 24.44
CA LYS A 21 27.12 1.04 24.30
C LYS A 21 25.66 0.58 24.27
N THR A 22 24.80 1.20 25.10
CA THR A 22 23.37 0.92 25.11
C THR A 22 22.73 1.32 23.78
N ILE A 23 23.08 2.50 23.23
CA ILE A 23 22.61 2.95 21.92
C ILE A 23 23.06 2.00 20.81
N GLU A 24 24.31 1.52 20.83
CA GLU A 24 24.83 0.54 19.87
C GLU A 24 24.03 -0.78 19.92
N ARG A 25 23.77 -1.30 21.11
CA ARG A 25 22.99 -2.53 21.30
C ARG A 25 21.55 -2.39 20.81
N LEU A 26 20.89 -1.31 21.16
CA LEU A 26 19.53 -1.02 20.69
C LEU A 26 19.50 -0.73 19.18
N GLY A 27 20.58 -0.16 18.65
CA GLY A 27 20.72 0.21 17.25
C GLY A 27 20.83 -0.97 16.30
N GLY A 28 21.53 -2.03 16.68
CA GLY A 28 21.70 -3.22 15.84
C GLY A 28 22.36 -2.94 14.48
N TRP A 29 23.15 -1.88 14.35
CA TRP A 29 23.82 -1.49 13.10
C TRP A 29 25.08 -2.34 12.90
N GLU A 30 24.88 -3.56 12.47
CA GLU A 30 25.96 -4.52 12.26
C GLU A 30 27.09 -3.95 11.39
N GLY A 31 28.33 -4.16 11.80
CA GLY A 31 29.51 -3.63 11.13
C GLY A 31 29.84 -2.17 11.44
N TYR A 32 29.05 -1.50 12.30
CA TYR A 32 29.25 -0.11 12.69
C TYR A 32 29.24 0.04 14.21
N ARG A 33 29.88 1.11 14.69
CA ARG A 33 29.84 1.57 16.08
C ARG A 33 29.41 3.02 16.13
N VAL A 34 28.83 3.43 17.24
CA VAL A 34 28.52 4.84 17.50
C VAL A 34 29.82 5.62 17.73
N GLU A 35 30.07 6.62 16.92
CA GLU A 35 31.17 7.54 17.09
C GLU A 35 30.82 8.63 18.08
N ARG A 36 29.68 9.31 17.84
CA ARG A 36 29.12 10.35 18.72
C ARG A 36 27.60 10.45 18.56
N VAL A 37 26.97 10.98 19.59
CA VAL A 37 25.52 11.28 19.59
C VAL A 37 25.35 12.77 19.82
N VAL A 38 24.55 13.40 19.01
CA VAL A 38 24.14 14.81 19.17
C VAL A 38 22.67 14.79 19.56
N TRP A 39 22.42 15.15 20.80
CA TRP A 39 21.09 15.26 21.34
C TRP A 39 20.40 16.53 20.86
N PRO A 40 19.07 16.54 20.78
CA PRO A 40 18.33 17.71 20.35
C PRO A 40 18.47 18.86 21.38
N GLU A 41 18.63 20.07 20.87
CA GLU A 41 18.63 21.31 21.66
C GLU A 41 17.45 22.18 21.25
N GLY A 42 16.92 22.95 22.21
CA GLY A 42 15.78 23.84 21.99
C GLY A 42 14.53 23.07 21.56
N GLU A 43 13.88 23.54 20.50
CA GLU A 43 12.65 22.94 19.96
C GLU A 43 12.91 21.72 19.04
N SER A 44 14.17 21.43 18.75
CA SER A 44 14.50 20.25 17.92
C SER A 44 14.05 18.96 18.61
N ARG A 45 13.48 18.03 17.82
CA ARG A 45 13.13 16.69 18.27
C ARG A 45 13.91 15.61 17.54
N THR A 46 15.13 15.95 17.10
CA THR A 46 15.95 15.02 16.30
C THR A 46 17.26 14.73 17.02
N VAL A 47 17.48 13.48 17.37
CA VAL A 47 18.77 12.98 17.77
C VAL A 47 19.57 12.56 16.54
N THR A 48 20.82 13.00 16.43
CA THR A 48 21.72 12.64 15.33
C THR A 48 22.81 11.71 15.86
N ILE A 49 22.90 10.51 15.30
CA ILE A 49 23.87 9.48 15.67
C ILE A 49 24.88 9.33 14.54
N TYR A 50 26.12 9.63 14.82
CA TYR A 50 27.24 9.46 13.89
C TYR A 50 27.81 8.04 14.07
N LEU A 51 27.80 7.29 12.99
CA LEU A 51 28.34 5.94 12.96
C LEU A 51 29.72 5.94 12.32
N LYS A 52 30.56 4.99 12.76
CA LYS A 52 31.83 4.68 12.12
C LYS A 52 31.92 3.20 11.82
N PRO A 53 32.51 2.78 10.68
CA PRO A 53 32.71 1.40 10.37
C PRO A 53 33.59 0.71 11.43
N SER A 54 33.21 -0.49 11.87
CA SER A 54 33.99 -1.33 12.79
C SER A 54 34.35 -2.66 12.17
N ALA A 55 33.60 -3.10 11.15
CA ALA A 55 33.91 -4.33 10.43
C ALA A 55 35.15 -4.18 9.55
N ARG A 56 36.07 -5.12 9.70
CA ARG A 56 37.25 -5.25 8.84
C ARG A 56 36.95 -6.00 7.55
N THR A 57 35.93 -6.87 7.58
CA THR A 57 35.47 -7.65 6.44
C THR A 57 34.29 -6.95 5.81
N MET A 58 34.36 -6.73 4.53
CA MET A 58 33.32 -6.09 3.72
C MET A 58 32.83 -7.07 2.67
N HIS A 59 31.59 -6.94 2.23
CA HIS A 59 31.02 -7.78 1.19
C HIS A 59 30.47 -6.90 0.06
N CYS A 60 30.71 -7.35 -1.15
CA CYS A 60 30.16 -6.70 -2.34
C CYS A 60 28.63 -6.83 -2.34
N GLU A 61 27.91 -5.73 -2.54
CA GLU A 61 26.45 -5.76 -2.60
C GLU A 61 25.91 -6.53 -3.83
N HIS A 62 26.67 -6.55 -4.93
CA HIS A 62 26.25 -7.19 -6.17
C HIS A 62 26.41 -8.73 -6.12
N CYS A 63 27.57 -9.24 -5.77
CA CYS A 63 27.86 -10.68 -5.81
C CYS A 63 28.03 -11.33 -4.42
N GLY A 64 28.02 -10.55 -3.33
CA GLY A 64 28.22 -11.08 -1.98
C GLY A 64 29.68 -11.41 -1.61
N ASN A 65 30.60 -11.33 -2.55
CA ASN A 65 32.00 -11.70 -2.29
C ASN A 65 32.66 -10.79 -1.28
N ARG A 66 33.60 -11.39 -0.55
CA ARG A 66 34.42 -10.69 0.42
C ARG A 66 35.39 -9.73 -0.28
N CYS A 67 35.36 -8.48 0.16
CA CYS A 67 36.26 -7.43 -0.31
C CYS A 67 37.17 -6.97 0.82
N ARG A 68 38.38 -6.53 0.47
CA ARG A 68 39.37 -6.08 1.44
C ARG A 68 39.76 -4.60 1.27
N GLN A 69 39.52 -4.06 0.08
CA GLN A 69 39.95 -2.71 -0.26
C GLN A 69 38.73 -1.78 -0.35
N VAL A 70 38.81 -0.66 0.34
CA VAL A 70 37.86 0.45 0.20
C VAL A 70 38.32 1.32 -0.97
N HIS A 71 37.45 1.54 -1.95
CA HIS A 71 37.70 2.42 -3.08
C HIS A 71 37.43 3.89 -2.71
N GLU A 72 36.25 4.13 -2.12
CA GLU A 72 35.85 5.46 -1.64
C GLU A 72 34.85 5.35 -0.48
N THR A 73 34.71 6.43 0.27
CA THR A 73 33.69 6.52 1.34
C THR A 73 32.91 7.82 1.18
N THR A 74 31.59 7.70 1.14
CA THR A 74 30.67 8.86 1.11
C THR A 74 29.84 8.86 2.38
N THR A 75 29.40 10.03 2.82
CA THR A 75 28.52 10.14 4.00
C THR A 75 27.06 10.26 3.57
N ARG A 76 26.20 9.50 4.25
CA ARG A 76 24.76 9.50 3.98
C ARG A 76 23.97 9.72 5.27
N ARG A 77 22.94 10.56 5.18
CA ARG A 77 21.96 10.72 6.26
C ARG A 77 20.81 9.74 6.04
N VAL A 78 20.51 8.93 7.06
CA VAL A 78 19.53 7.85 7.03
C VAL A 78 18.60 8.01 8.21
N ARG A 79 17.29 7.88 7.98
CA ARG A 79 16.28 7.86 9.04
C ARG A 79 16.22 6.47 9.63
N ASP A 80 16.07 6.42 10.95
CA ASP A 80 15.89 5.19 11.71
C ASP A 80 14.62 5.25 12.56
N LEU A 81 14.27 4.13 13.21
CA LEU A 81 13.16 4.08 14.15
C LEU A 81 13.27 5.21 15.18
N PRO A 82 12.16 5.83 15.56
CA PRO A 82 12.17 6.82 16.62
C PRO A 82 12.71 6.22 17.93
N LEU A 83 13.47 7.01 18.66
CA LEU A 83 13.83 6.70 20.05
C LEU A 83 12.85 7.44 20.95
N MET A 84 11.85 6.71 21.46
CA MET A 84 10.70 7.33 22.16
C MET A 84 10.02 8.38 21.26
N ALA A 85 9.94 9.65 21.67
CA ALA A 85 9.37 10.74 20.90
C ALA A 85 10.38 11.47 20.00
N LEU A 86 11.64 11.03 19.97
CA LEU A 86 12.71 11.68 19.20
C LEU A 86 12.89 11.00 17.85
N ARG A 87 13.00 11.82 16.80
CA ARG A 87 13.42 11.35 15.49
C ARG A 87 14.89 10.94 15.54
N VAL A 88 15.22 9.78 14.98
CA VAL A 88 16.61 9.35 14.84
C VAL A 88 17.08 9.57 13.41
N THR A 89 18.20 10.26 13.28
CA THR A 89 18.94 10.42 12.03
C THR A 89 20.33 9.85 12.21
N LEU A 90 20.66 8.86 11.42
CA LEU A 90 22.00 8.27 11.35
C LEU A 90 22.84 9.03 10.33
N VAL A 91 24.09 9.30 10.66
CA VAL A 91 25.11 9.77 9.72
C VAL A 91 26.04 8.58 9.46
N VAL A 92 25.88 7.98 8.28
CA VAL A 92 26.46 6.67 7.92
C VAL A 92 27.55 6.87 6.87
N PRO A 93 28.80 6.54 7.17
CA PRO A 93 29.85 6.40 6.15
C PRO A 93 29.54 5.18 5.28
N ARG A 94 29.18 5.40 4.00
CA ARG A 94 28.92 4.36 3.01
C ARG A 94 30.17 4.11 2.20
N ARG A 95 30.71 2.90 2.31
CA ARG A 95 31.92 2.48 1.59
C ARG A 95 31.55 1.92 0.22
N ARG A 96 32.33 2.26 -0.78
CA ARG A 96 32.43 1.51 -2.05
C ARG A 96 33.69 0.67 -1.96
N VAL A 97 33.55 -0.59 -2.19
CA VAL A 97 34.63 -1.60 -2.06
C VAL A 97 35.02 -2.08 -3.46
N TRP A 98 36.32 -2.29 -3.66
CA TRP A 98 36.81 -2.93 -4.87
C TRP A 98 36.48 -4.43 -4.83
N CYS A 99 35.72 -4.89 -5.80
CA CYS A 99 35.36 -6.30 -5.93
C CYS A 99 36.10 -6.91 -7.11
N GLU A 100 37.01 -7.83 -6.84
CA GLU A 100 37.80 -8.52 -7.87
C GLU A 100 36.92 -9.33 -8.82
N GLN A 101 35.89 -10.01 -8.27
CA GLN A 101 34.98 -10.82 -9.08
C GLN A 101 34.07 -10.01 -10.00
N CYS A 102 33.65 -8.82 -9.59
CA CYS A 102 32.83 -7.94 -10.42
C CYS A 102 33.68 -7.02 -11.31
N GLY A 103 34.98 -6.95 -11.10
CA GLY A 103 35.90 -6.11 -11.87
C GLY A 103 35.75 -4.62 -11.62
N GLY A 104 35.36 -4.17 -10.37
CA GLY A 104 35.19 -2.76 -10.13
C GLY A 104 34.64 -2.37 -8.76
N PRO A 105 34.41 -1.06 -8.55
CA PRO A 105 33.92 -0.55 -7.28
C PRO A 105 32.40 -0.71 -7.15
N HIS A 106 31.96 -1.41 -6.09
CA HIS A 106 30.57 -1.62 -5.73
C HIS A 106 30.27 -1.15 -4.31
N LEU A 107 29.02 -0.85 -3.99
CA LEU A 107 28.64 -0.53 -2.61
C LEU A 107 28.91 -1.74 -1.72
N GLU A 108 29.32 -1.48 -0.48
CA GLU A 108 29.34 -2.47 0.56
C GLU A 108 27.93 -2.90 0.93
N ARG A 109 27.69 -4.20 1.02
CA ARG A 109 26.44 -4.77 1.51
C ARG A 109 26.30 -4.54 3.01
N LEU A 110 25.20 -3.97 3.43
CA LEU A 110 24.80 -3.84 4.84
C LEU A 110 23.52 -4.64 5.07
N SER A 111 23.43 -5.33 6.22
CA SER A 111 22.27 -6.14 6.58
C SER A 111 21.06 -5.32 7.06
N TRP A 112 21.25 -4.03 7.33
CA TRP A 112 20.26 -3.15 7.94
C TRP A 112 19.92 -1.90 7.10
N LEU A 113 20.56 -1.73 5.93
CA LEU A 113 20.37 -0.57 5.06
C LEU A 113 20.55 -0.97 3.59
N GLY A 114 19.47 -0.94 2.85
CA GLY A 114 19.47 -1.27 1.44
C GLY A 114 20.17 -0.21 0.56
N ARG A 115 20.41 -0.62 -0.70
CA ARG A 115 21.05 0.19 -1.73
C ARG A 115 20.27 1.47 -1.97
N TYR A 116 20.94 2.61 -1.88
CA TYR A 116 20.36 3.95 -2.09
C TYR A 116 19.21 4.33 -1.15
N GLN A 117 18.86 3.50 -0.18
CA GLN A 117 17.83 3.83 0.80
C GLN A 117 18.29 4.95 1.75
N ARG A 118 17.33 5.76 2.20
CA ARG A 118 17.51 6.81 3.21
C ARG A 118 16.72 6.52 4.49
N VAL A 119 16.21 5.32 4.61
CA VAL A 119 15.58 4.75 5.80
C VAL A 119 16.20 3.40 6.06
N THR A 120 16.35 3.02 7.34
CA THR A 120 16.81 1.67 7.72
C THR A 120 15.74 0.63 7.38
N ASP A 121 16.14 -0.62 7.17
CA ASP A 121 15.20 -1.71 6.85
C ASP A 121 14.18 -1.89 7.96
N ARG A 122 14.57 -1.80 9.24
CA ARG A 122 13.64 -1.89 10.37
C ARG A 122 12.62 -0.74 10.43
N LEU A 123 12.98 0.49 10.02
CA LEU A 123 12.01 1.57 9.91
C LEU A 123 11.07 1.32 8.73
N ALA A 124 11.58 0.82 7.61
CA ALA A 124 10.75 0.44 6.46
C ALA A 124 9.74 -0.66 6.83
N GLU A 125 10.17 -1.64 7.59
CA GLU A 125 9.34 -2.73 8.12
C GLU A 125 8.23 -2.22 9.06
N ALA A 126 8.56 -1.35 10.02
CA ALA A 126 7.58 -0.73 10.90
C ALA A 126 6.57 0.15 10.16
N VAL A 127 7.00 0.85 9.11
CA VAL A 127 6.12 1.60 8.21
C VAL A 127 5.14 0.65 7.52
N SER A 128 5.61 -0.49 7.00
CA SER A 128 4.76 -1.49 6.34
C SER A 128 3.73 -2.09 7.29
N GLN A 129 4.16 -2.52 8.46
CA GLN A 129 3.25 -3.08 9.47
C GLN A 129 2.14 -2.10 9.88
N LEU A 130 2.47 -0.82 10.03
CA LEU A 130 1.46 0.18 10.36
C LEU A 130 0.51 0.46 9.19
N LEU A 131 0.96 0.30 7.94
CA LEU A 131 0.12 0.48 6.73
C LEU A 131 -0.94 -0.61 6.58
N GLU A 132 -0.78 -1.78 7.19
CA GLU A 132 -1.81 -2.84 7.19
C GLU A 132 -3.13 -2.37 7.84
N SER A 133 -3.04 -1.43 8.79
CA SER A 133 -4.20 -0.90 9.54
C SER A 133 -4.42 0.61 9.37
N SER A 134 -3.59 1.28 8.59
CA SER A 134 -3.61 2.74 8.46
C SER A 134 -3.35 3.22 7.03
N ASN A 135 -3.75 4.45 6.73
CA ASN A 135 -3.45 5.05 5.43
C ASN A 135 -2.07 5.71 5.39
N ILE A 136 -1.54 5.92 4.16
CA ILE A 136 -0.21 6.50 3.93
C ILE A 136 -0.02 7.85 4.64
N LEU A 137 -1.05 8.70 4.68
CA LEU A 137 -0.94 10.03 5.31
C LEU A 137 -0.78 9.94 6.83
N ALA A 138 -1.55 9.05 7.48
CA ALA A 138 -1.45 8.82 8.92
C ALA A 138 -0.07 8.28 9.29
N VAL A 139 0.43 7.28 8.55
CA VAL A 139 1.75 6.68 8.75
C VAL A 139 2.87 7.68 8.50
N ALA A 140 2.75 8.52 7.45
CA ALA A 140 3.71 9.58 7.15
C ALA A 140 3.80 10.60 8.30
N ARG A 141 2.66 10.98 8.87
CA ARG A 141 2.60 11.88 10.04
C ARG A 141 3.20 11.22 11.29
N PHE A 142 2.86 9.95 11.54
CA PHE A 142 3.35 9.21 12.71
C PHE A 142 4.88 9.10 12.73
N PHE A 143 5.48 8.61 11.64
CA PHE A 143 6.94 8.50 11.54
C PHE A 143 7.63 9.81 11.12
N GLN A 144 6.88 10.86 10.85
CA GLN A 144 7.39 12.14 10.33
C GLN A 144 8.27 11.94 9.08
N LEU A 145 7.76 11.15 8.14
CA LEU A 145 8.32 10.90 6.81
C LEU A 145 7.50 11.64 5.76
N GLY A 146 8.12 11.89 4.60
CA GLY A 146 7.36 12.41 3.45
C GLY A 146 6.35 11.37 2.94
N TRP A 147 5.18 11.82 2.50
CA TRP A 147 4.14 10.95 1.94
C TRP A 147 4.67 10.07 0.80
N HIS A 148 5.45 10.67 -0.12
CA HIS A 148 6.08 9.93 -1.22
C HIS A 148 7.07 8.87 -0.75
N THR A 149 7.78 9.13 0.36
CA THR A 149 8.71 8.15 0.95
C THR A 149 7.94 6.94 1.48
N VAL A 150 6.86 7.16 2.23
CA VAL A 150 6.01 6.08 2.75
C VAL A 150 5.40 5.27 1.62
N LYS A 151 4.84 5.95 0.60
CA LYS A 151 4.30 5.26 -0.59
C LYS A 151 5.35 4.43 -1.34
N ALA A 152 6.58 4.94 -1.44
CA ALA A 152 7.66 4.20 -2.11
C ALA A 152 8.10 2.97 -1.33
N LEU A 153 8.16 3.07 0.00
CA LEU A 153 8.46 1.94 0.89
C LEU A 153 7.37 0.86 0.78
N ASP A 154 6.11 1.26 0.87
CA ASP A 154 4.96 0.38 0.72
C ASP A 154 5.01 -0.39 -0.62
N LYS A 155 5.14 0.34 -1.72
CA LYS A 155 5.28 -0.30 -3.04
C LYS A 155 6.46 -1.25 -3.15
N ALA A 156 7.59 -0.94 -2.54
CA ALA A 156 8.78 -1.79 -2.59
C ALA A 156 8.57 -3.09 -1.81
N LEU A 157 7.86 -3.03 -0.67
CA LEU A 157 7.54 -4.19 0.16
C LEU A 157 6.45 -5.05 -0.48
N LEU A 158 5.38 -4.44 -0.99
CA LEU A 158 4.32 -5.13 -1.73
C LEU A 158 4.89 -5.90 -2.93
N ARG A 159 5.78 -5.29 -3.72
CA ARG A 159 6.44 -5.98 -4.85
C ARG A 159 7.25 -7.21 -4.45
N ARG A 160 7.78 -7.24 -3.22
CA ARG A 160 8.50 -8.42 -2.69
C ARG A 160 7.55 -9.47 -2.13
N ALA A 161 6.41 -9.05 -1.61
CA ALA A 161 5.40 -9.93 -1.02
C ALA A 161 4.46 -10.57 -2.05
N ILE A 162 4.23 -9.89 -3.19
CA ILE A 162 3.40 -10.41 -4.27
C ILE A 162 4.11 -11.62 -4.89
N GLN A 163 3.46 -12.75 -4.79
CA GLN A 163 3.90 -13.99 -5.44
C GLN A 163 3.07 -14.19 -6.71
N GLU A 164 3.69 -14.79 -7.73
CA GLU A 164 2.97 -15.22 -8.92
C GLU A 164 1.86 -16.21 -8.51
N PRO A 165 0.65 -16.08 -9.07
CA PRO A 165 -0.44 -17.00 -8.77
C PRO A 165 -0.10 -18.42 -9.23
N ASP A 166 -0.45 -19.41 -8.41
CA ASP A 166 -0.47 -20.80 -8.87
C ASP A 166 -1.72 -21.05 -9.72
N TRP A 167 -1.60 -20.79 -10.99
CA TRP A 167 -2.70 -20.91 -11.96
C TRP A 167 -3.31 -22.31 -12.03
N SER A 168 -2.57 -23.36 -11.68
CA SER A 168 -3.08 -24.73 -11.70
C SER A 168 -4.20 -24.98 -10.68
N GLN A 169 -4.27 -24.13 -9.67
CA GLN A 169 -5.22 -24.26 -8.57
C GLN A 169 -6.41 -23.30 -8.69
N ILE A 170 -6.44 -22.46 -9.71
CA ILE A 170 -7.48 -21.42 -9.85
C ILE A 170 -8.59 -21.96 -10.72
N HIS A 171 -9.78 -22.18 -10.10
CA HIS A 171 -10.97 -22.67 -10.76
C HIS A 171 -12.15 -21.69 -10.70
N TYR A 172 -12.04 -20.66 -9.88
CA TYR A 172 -13.08 -19.66 -9.67
C TYR A 172 -12.49 -18.27 -9.80
N LEU A 173 -13.18 -17.41 -10.49
CA LEU A 173 -12.79 -16.01 -10.65
C LEU A 173 -13.92 -15.11 -10.14
N ALA A 174 -13.56 -13.92 -9.69
CA ALA A 174 -14.50 -12.83 -9.53
C ALA A 174 -13.91 -11.59 -10.23
N MET A 175 -14.75 -10.88 -11.00
CA MET A 175 -14.37 -9.67 -11.70
C MET A 175 -15.28 -8.54 -11.24
N ASP A 176 -14.66 -7.42 -10.88
CA ASP A 176 -15.37 -6.23 -10.43
C ASP A 176 -14.63 -4.96 -10.90
N GLU A 177 -15.32 -3.82 -10.81
CA GLU A 177 -14.72 -2.53 -11.13
C GLU A 177 -14.70 -1.61 -9.92
N PHE A 178 -13.65 -0.81 -9.80
CA PHE A 178 -13.57 0.24 -8.79
C PHE A 178 -13.10 1.57 -9.36
N ALA A 179 -13.63 2.65 -8.81
CA ALA A 179 -13.25 3.99 -9.21
C ALA A 179 -11.90 4.39 -8.65
N LEU A 180 -10.95 4.75 -9.52
CA LEU A 180 -9.63 5.26 -9.13
C LEU A 180 -9.69 6.70 -8.63
N HIS A 181 -10.57 7.52 -9.22
CA HIS A 181 -10.78 8.93 -8.90
C HIS A 181 -12.23 9.33 -9.10
N LYS A 182 -12.64 10.44 -8.47
CA LYS A 182 -13.90 11.11 -8.84
C LYS A 182 -13.82 11.52 -10.32
N GLY A 183 -14.74 11.05 -11.16
CA GLY A 183 -14.82 11.36 -12.58
C GLY A 183 -14.32 10.23 -13.49
N HIS A 184 -15.09 9.16 -13.62
CA HIS A 184 -15.07 8.16 -14.72
C HIS A 184 -13.74 7.43 -15.01
N ARG A 185 -12.76 7.44 -14.11
CA ARG A 185 -11.59 6.60 -14.24
C ARG A 185 -11.73 5.36 -13.35
N TYR A 186 -11.85 4.22 -13.99
CA TYR A 186 -12.09 2.93 -13.36
C TYR A 186 -10.89 1.99 -13.56
N ALA A 187 -10.78 0.99 -12.72
CA ALA A 187 -9.95 -0.17 -12.95
C ALA A 187 -10.80 -1.43 -12.77
N THR A 188 -10.55 -2.42 -13.61
CA THR A 188 -11.09 -3.78 -13.46
C THR A 188 -10.14 -4.58 -12.59
N VAL A 189 -10.66 -5.30 -11.61
CA VAL A 189 -9.92 -6.25 -10.79
C VAL A 189 -10.42 -7.65 -11.03
N VAL A 190 -9.49 -8.59 -11.15
CA VAL A 190 -9.78 -10.03 -11.18
C VAL A 190 -9.15 -10.68 -9.97
N VAL A 191 -9.94 -11.45 -9.24
CA VAL A 191 -9.52 -12.11 -7.99
C VAL A 191 -9.86 -13.59 -8.01
N ASP A 192 -9.10 -14.38 -7.27
CA ASP A 192 -9.51 -15.71 -6.79
C ASP A 192 -10.32 -15.52 -5.50
N PRO A 193 -11.64 -15.73 -5.50
CA PRO A 193 -12.48 -15.52 -4.32
C PRO A 193 -12.24 -16.55 -3.22
N ILE A 194 -11.72 -17.73 -3.57
CA ILE A 194 -11.44 -18.82 -2.62
C ILE A 194 -10.17 -18.51 -1.83
N ARG A 195 -9.09 -18.09 -2.54
CA ARG A 195 -7.81 -17.75 -1.91
C ARG A 195 -7.74 -16.30 -1.47
N ARG A 196 -8.73 -15.48 -1.86
CA ARG A 196 -8.76 -14.03 -1.62
C ARG A 196 -7.51 -13.34 -2.17
N GLN A 197 -7.09 -13.74 -3.34
CA GLN A 197 -5.90 -13.24 -4.01
C GLN A 197 -6.29 -12.40 -5.23
N VAL A 198 -5.69 -11.22 -5.35
CA VAL A 198 -5.78 -10.43 -6.57
C VAL A 198 -4.89 -11.08 -7.62
N LEU A 199 -5.47 -11.44 -8.77
CA LEU A 199 -4.78 -12.08 -9.87
C LEU A 199 -4.32 -11.07 -10.92
N TRP A 200 -5.15 -10.04 -11.16
CA TRP A 200 -4.89 -9.04 -12.18
C TRP A 200 -5.64 -7.74 -11.91
N ILE A 201 -5.06 -6.63 -12.38
CA ILE A 201 -5.69 -5.31 -12.38
C ILE A 201 -5.43 -4.65 -13.72
N GLY A 202 -6.49 -4.18 -14.41
CA GLY A 202 -6.42 -3.43 -15.65
C GLY A 202 -7.02 -2.04 -15.55
N ASP A 203 -6.51 -1.09 -16.33
CA ASP A 203 -7.04 0.28 -16.41
C ASP A 203 -8.30 0.30 -17.30
N GLY A 204 -9.40 0.81 -16.79
CA GLY A 204 -10.69 0.84 -17.47
C GLY A 204 -11.67 -0.22 -16.99
N ARG A 205 -12.85 -0.26 -17.67
CA ARG A 205 -13.95 -1.21 -17.42
C ARG A 205 -14.62 -1.66 -18.72
N SER A 206 -13.91 -1.54 -19.81
CA SER A 206 -14.44 -1.91 -21.12
C SER A 206 -14.27 -3.39 -21.39
N ARG A 207 -14.88 -3.86 -22.47
CA ARG A 207 -14.72 -5.20 -22.99
C ARG A 207 -13.25 -5.50 -23.35
N GLU A 208 -12.52 -4.52 -23.90
CA GLU A 208 -11.11 -4.63 -24.23
C GLU A 208 -10.26 -4.80 -22.96
N THR A 209 -10.64 -4.13 -21.86
CA THR A 209 -9.96 -4.30 -20.57
C THR A 209 -10.11 -5.74 -20.07
N ALA A 210 -11.32 -6.30 -20.13
CA ALA A 210 -11.56 -7.70 -19.72
C ALA A 210 -10.80 -8.68 -20.63
N ARG A 211 -10.79 -8.44 -21.93
CA ARG A 211 -10.05 -9.25 -22.91
C ARG A 211 -8.56 -9.32 -22.60
N ALA A 212 -7.95 -8.19 -22.24
CA ALA A 212 -6.54 -8.11 -21.89
C ALA A 212 -6.15 -9.03 -20.71
N PHE A 213 -7.07 -9.31 -19.80
CA PHE A 213 -6.84 -10.32 -18.76
C PHE A 213 -6.79 -11.73 -19.36
N PHE A 214 -7.76 -12.11 -20.18
CA PHE A 214 -7.84 -13.47 -20.75
C PHE A 214 -6.67 -13.75 -21.71
N GLU A 215 -6.17 -12.75 -22.44
CA GLU A 215 -5.00 -12.88 -23.32
C GLU A 215 -3.69 -13.15 -22.56
N GLN A 216 -3.63 -12.77 -21.27
CA GLN A 216 -2.46 -12.98 -20.41
C GLN A 216 -2.51 -14.31 -19.64
N LEU A 217 -3.63 -15.05 -19.69
CA LEU A 217 -3.74 -16.32 -19.00
C LEU A 217 -2.79 -17.36 -19.60
N PRO A 218 -2.11 -18.16 -18.77
CA PRO A 218 -1.36 -19.30 -19.27
C PRO A 218 -2.26 -20.29 -20.03
N THR A 219 -1.66 -20.96 -21.00
CA THR A 219 -2.37 -21.96 -21.82
C THR A 219 -3.07 -23.01 -20.95
N GLY A 220 -4.34 -23.25 -21.23
CA GLY A 220 -5.16 -24.24 -20.51
C GLY A 220 -5.87 -23.74 -19.25
N VAL A 221 -5.49 -22.58 -18.71
CA VAL A 221 -6.12 -22.04 -17.50
C VAL A 221 -7.60 -21.68 -17.73
N ALA A 222 -7.90 -21.07 -18.85
CA ALA A 222 -9.26 -20.67 -19.18
C ALA A 222 -10.26 -21.86 -19.20
N GLN A 223 -9.81 -23.02 -19.66
CA GLN A 223 -10.63 -24.24 -19.73
C GLN A 223 -10.90 -24.89 -18.38
N GLN A 224 -10.07 -24.66 -17.36
CA GLN A 224 -10.26 -25.18 -16.02
C GLN A 224 -11.14 -24.30 -15.14
N ILE A 225 -11.45 -23.06 -15.56
CA ILE A 225 -12.35 -22.18 -14.81
C ILE A 225 -13.76 -22.73 -14.85
N ARG A 226 -14.36 -22.89 -13.66
CA ARG A 226 -15.68 -23.48 -13.44
C ARG A 226 -16.77 -22.46 -13.25
N ALA A 227 -16.45 -21.33 -12.59
CA ALA A 227 -17.38 -20.23 -12.46
C ALA A 227 -16.65 -18.88 -12.38
N VAL A 228 -17.32 -17.83 -12.87
CA VAL A 228 -16.87 -16.45 -12.79
C VAL A 228 -17.99 -15.61 -12.19
N ALA A 229 -17.73 -15.02 -11.03
CA ALA A 229 -18.64 -14.06 -10.41
C ALA A 229 -18.41 -12.67 -11.00
N ILE A 230 -19.49 -12.02 -11.44
CA ILE A 230 -19.45 -10.67 -12.00
C ILE A 230 -20.65 -9.85 -11.52
N ASP A 231 -20.55 -8.54 -11.67
CA ASP A 231 -21.75 -7.70 -11.71
C ASP A 231 -22.55 -7.96 -13.01
N MET A 232 -23.67 -7.27 -13.20
CA MET A 232 -24.51 -7.44 -14.40
C MET A 232 -23.97 -6.68 -15.62
N THR A 233 -22.63 -6.64 -15.81
CA THR A 233 -21.95 -5.94 -16.91
C THR A 233 -21.79 -6.83 -18.14
N THR A 234 -22.51 -6.52 -19.20
CA THR A 234 -22.49 -7.27 -20.48
C THR A 234 -21.08 -7.40 -21.08
N ALA A 235 -20.19 -6.42 -20.83
CA ALA A 235 -18.83 -6.43 -21.34
C ALA A 235 -18.03 -7.63 -20.79
N TYR A 236 -18.16 -7.93 -19.51
CA TYR A 236 -17.48 -9.06 -18.87
C TYR A 236 -18.12 -10.39 -19.31
N GLU A 237 -19.43 -10.45 -19.33
CA GLU A 237 -20.17 -11.64 -19.76
C GLU A 237 -19.72 -12.14 -21.13
N LEU A 238 -19.64 -11.25 -22.13
CA LEU A 238 -19.23 -11.60 -23.48
C LEU A 238 -17.79 -12.13 -23.55
N GLU A 239 -16.86 -11.57 -22.77
CA GLU A 239 -15.48 -12.05 -22.76
C GLU A 239 -15.33 -13.37 -21.99
N ILE A 240 -16.11 -13.59 -20.93
CA ILE A 240 -16.13 -14.88 -20.23
C ILE A 240 -16.65 -15.99 -21.13
N GLN A 241 -17.76 -15.77 -21.82
CA GLN A 241 -18.34 -16.73 -22.77
C GLN A 241 -17.38 -17.06 -23.90
N ALA A 242 -16.62 -16.07 -24.39
CA ALA A 242 -15.66 -16.26 -25.48
C ALA A 242 -14.40 -17.02 -25.06
N ASN A 243 -13.94 -16.86 -23.80
CA ASN A 243 -12.65 -17.38 -23.36
C ASN A 243 -12.73 -18.56 -22.39
N CYS A 244 -13.79 -18.66 -21.59
CA CYS A 244 -13.98 -19.70 -20.56
C CYS A 244 -15.18 -20.57 -20.89
N PRO A 245 -15.09 -21.51 -21.86
CA PRO A 245 -16.25 -22.24 -22.36
C PRO A 245 -16.93 -23.16 -21.34
N ASN A 246 -16.22 -23.51 -20.26
CA ASN A 246 -16.71 -24.40 -19.22
C ASN A 246 -17.18 -23.63 -17.96
N ALA A 247 -17.10 -22.30 -17.99
CA ALA A 247 -17.40 -21.50 -16.80
C ALA A 247 -18.87 -21.12 -16.74
N GLU A 248 -19.48 -21.29 -15.55
CA GLU A 248 -20.78 -20.70 -15.22
C GLU A 248 -20.60 -19.23 -14.82
N ILE A 249 -21.49 -18.37 -15.29
CA ILE A 249 -21.53 -16.98 -14.87
C ILE A 249 -22.44 -16.85 -13.66
N VAL A 250 -21.89 -16.31 -12.57
CA VAL A 250 -22.61 -16.08 -11.33
C VAL A 250 -22.73 -14.57 -11.12
N TYR A 251 -23.95 -14.06 -11.00
CA TYR A 251 -24.16 -12.65 -10.73
C TYR A 251 -24.08 -12.33 -9.24
N ASP A 252 -23.40 -11.24 -8.89
CA ASP A 252 -23.34 -10.74 -7.51
C ASP A 252 -24.75 -10.38 -7.02
N LEU A 253 -25.19 -11.05 -5.98
CA LEU A 253 -26.52 -10.86 -5.38
C LEU A 253 -26.77 -9.41 -4.94
N PHE A 254 -25.74 -8.72 -4.45
CA PHE A 254 -25.89 -7.30 -4.07
C PHE A 254 -26.32 -6.44 -5.26
N HIS A 255 -25.66 -6.62 -6.41
CA HIS A 255 -25.99 -5.88 -7.63
C HIS A 255 -27.36 -6.24 -8.17
N VAL A 256 -27.75 -7.52 -8.08
CA VAL A 256 -29.11 -7.99 -8.46
C VAL A 256 -30.16 -7.32 -7.59
N VAL A 257 -30.01 -7.36 -6.28
CA VAL A 257 -30.96 -6.74 -5.33
C VAL A 257 -30.99 -5.22 -5.47
N ALA A 258 -29.83 -4.58 -5.63
CA ALA A 258 -29.75 -3.12 -5.84
C ALA A 258 -30.42 -2.68 -7.15
N LYS A 259 -30.28 -3.46 -8.22
CA LYS A 259 -30.97 -3.22 -9.49
C LYS A 259 -32.49 -3.37 -9.35
N TYR A 260 -32.94 -4.45 -8.71
CA TYR A 260 -34.35 -4.66 -8.42
C TYR A 260 -34.94 -3.51 -7.58
N GLY A 261 -34.24 -3.07 -6.55
CA GLY A 261 -34.63 -1.94 -5.73
C GLY A 261 -34.84 -0.66 -6.56
N ARG A 262 -33.90 -0.33 -7.45
CA ARG A 262 -33.98 0.86 -8.30
C ARG A 262 -35.05 0.76 -9.40
N GLU A 263 -35.11 -0.37 -10.10
CA GLU A 263 -35.95 -0.52 -11.29
C GLU A 263 -37.39 -0.89 -10.96
N VAL A 264 -37.64 -1.57 -9.86
CA VAL A 264 -38.97 -2.02 -9.46
C VAL A 264 -39.49 -1.24 -8.27
N ILE A 265 -38.80 -1.31 -7.13
CA ILE A 265 -39.33 -0.72 -5.87
C ILE A 265 -39.44 0.79 -5.95
N ASP A 266 -38.39 1.49 -6.41
CA ASP A 266 -38.43 2.95 -6.51
C ASP A 266 -39.44 3.42 -7.56
N ARG A 267 -39.60 2.68 -8.66
CA ARG A 267 -40.62 2.97 -9.67
C ARG A 267 -42.04 2.84 -9.11
N VAL A 268 -42.33 1.74 -8.40
CA VAL A 268 -43.62 1.55 -7.74
C VAL A 268 -43.90 2.69 -6.73
N ARG A 269 -42.90 3.08 -5.94
CA ARG A 269 -43.02 4.19 -4.99
C ARG A 269 -43.39 5.51 -5.68
N VAL A 270 -42.72 5.81 -6.79
CA VAL A 270 -42.96 7.04 -7.57
C VAL A 270 -44.35 7.00 -8.18
N ASP A 271 -44.76 5.87 -8.76
CA ASP A 271 -46.07 5.71 -9.38
C ASP A 271 -47.21 5.85 -8.35
N GLN A 272 -47.07 5.22 -7.19
CA GLN A 272 -48.03 5.36 -6.09
C GLN A 272 -48.08 6.78 -5.54
N ALA A 273 -46.93 7.43 -5.37
CA ALA A 273 -46.92 8.85 -4.94
C ALA A 273 -47.58 9.76 -5.94
N ASN A 274 -47.44 9.55 -7.24
CA ASN A 274 -48.10 10.31 -8.28
C ASN A 274 -49.60 10.05 -8.30
N GLN A 275 -50.07 8.82 -8.16
CA GLN A 275 -51.48 8.47 -8.04
C GLN A 275 -52.14 9.14 -6.84
N LEU A 276 -51.50 9.10 -5.66
CA LEU A 276 -52.00 9.78 -4.46
C LEU A 276 -52.06 11.29 -4.63
N ARG A 277 -51.08 11.89 -5.30
CA ARG A 277 -51.05 13.33 -5.57
C ARG A 277 -52.21 13.72 -6.51
N THR A 278 -52.47 12.94 -7.55
CA THR A 278 -53.58 13.17 -8.48
C THR A 278 -54.93 13.03 -7.78
N ALA A 279 -55.08 11.99 -6.92
CA ALA A 279 -56.28 11.79 -6.13
C ALA A 279 -56.54 12.95 -5.15
N HIS A 280 -55.47 13.45 -4.49
CA HIS A 280 -55.57 14.61 -3.60
C HIS A 280 -55.94 15.90 -4.32
N HIS A 281 -55.49 16.14 -5.54
CA HIS A 281 -55.90 17.26 -6.37
C HIS A 281 -57.39 17.15 -6.81
N ALA A 282 -57.88 15.93 -7.03
CA ALA A 282 -59.29 15.70 -7.37
C ALA A 282 -60.24 15.92 -6.18
N LEU A 283 -59.72 15.81 -4.93
CA LEU A 283 -60.48 16.03 -3.69
C LEU A 283 -60.29 17.44 -3.11
N SER A 284 -59.63 18.37 -3.82
CA SER A 284 -59.52 19.76 -3.37
C SER A 284 -60.92 20.41 -3.40
N PRO A 285 -61.38 21.03 -2.28
CA PRO A 285 -62.75 21.53 -2.16
C PRO A 285 -63.03 22.60 -3.22
N ILE A 286 -64.18 22.44 -3.84
CA ILE A 286 -64.84 23.51 -4.70
C ILE A 286 -64.82 24.80 -3.89
N ARG A 287 -64.12 25.82 -4.36
CA ARG A 287 -64.27 27.19 -3.82
C ARG A 287 -65.71 27.58 -3.99
N ILE A 288 -66.44 27.61 -2.87
CA ILE A 288 -67.76 28.30 -2.82
C ILE A 288 -67.44 29.76 -3.02
N THR A 289 -67.76 30.31 -4.19
CA THR A 289 -67.83 31.75 -4.43
C THR A 289 -69.09 32.22 -3.77
N ASP A 290 -69.01 32.83 -2.60
CA ASP A 290 -70.04 33.67 -2.06
C ASP A 290 -70.21 34.88 -3.02
N GLN A 291 -71.25 34.87 -3.84
CA GLN A 291 -71.80 36.03 -4.41
C GLN A 291 -73.06 36.40 -3.57
N GLY A 292 -72.95 37.46 -2.78
CA GLY A 292 -73.99 38.14 -2.12
C GLY A 292 -73.60 39.59 -1.92
#